data_b7db5c678c7c5c8b45411d2a872abb70
#
_entry.id   b7db5c678c7c5c8b45411d2a872abb70
#
_cell.length_a   1.000
_cell.length_b   1.000
_cell.length_c   1.000
_cell.angle_alpha   90.00
_cell.angle_beta   90.00
_cell.angle_gamma   90.00
#
_symmetry.space_group_name_H-M   'P 1'
#
loop_
_entity.id
_entity.type
_entity.pdbx_description
1 polymer ?
#
loop_
_entity_poly.entity_id
_entity_poly.type
_entity_poly.pdbx_seq_one_letter_code
_entity_poly.pdbx_strand_id
1 'polypeptide(L)'
;VTPPWYLTIYAIIGYIIFIVSSIYLYVKFSQERTKKLMEDKRKEEELEEAHNLQMGLLAKENPKRKDLDISTYIKCATEVGGDYYDFIEFEDGSLLVICGDATGHGTASGMMVSITKAGLLGIDSKDPNYIMTSLNKIIKKVDIGRLRMSLNLAHFQNGSMKLTSAAMPPIYHFDKKVNKVDEIQISNLPLGGLMSEDFTVLDKKFSKGDVLVMISDGLPEAPNKKGDLLDYEAVKSCVEKNSLKSAEEIKNELVKLSDNWLDGIHNPDDITIVVCKKLMN
;
A
#
# COMPACT_ATOMS: atom_id res chain seq x y z
N VAL A 1 -14.09 81.81 10.51
CA VAL A 1 -13.04 80.76 10.55
C VAL A 1 -13.60 79.57 9.82
N THR A 2 -13.06 79.27 8.64
CA THR A 2 -13.42 78.04 7.88
C THR A 2 -12.86 76.84 8.65
N PRO A 3 -13.65 75.75 8.86
CA PRO A 3 -13.16 74.60 9.57
C PRO A 3 -12.01 73.92 8.76
N PRO A 4 -11.05 73.26 9.44
CA PRO A 4 -9.98 72.54 8.79
C PRO A 4 -10.59 71.42 7.84
N TRP A 5 -9.91 71.14 6.76
CA TRP A 5 -10.40 70.23 5.71
C TRP A 5 -10.87 68.86 6.25
N TYR A 6 -10.23 68.33 7.27
CA TYR A 6 -10.52 67.01 7.90
C TYR A 6 -11.80 67.03 8.78
N LEU A 7 -12.36 68.19 9.11
CA LEU A 7 -13.63 68.39 9.84
C LEU A 7 -14.77 68.81 8.94
N THR A 8 -14.56 68.85 7.64
CA THR A 8 -15.64 69.12 6.68
C THR A 8 -16.62 67.96 6.59
N ILE A 9 -17.88 68.24 6.27
CA ILE A 9 -18.91 67.20 6.12
C ILE A 9 -18.52 66.13 5.06
N TYR A 10 -17.80 66.52 4.05
CA TYR A 10 -17.28 65.60 3.03
C TYR A 10 -16.20 64.68 3.55
N ALA A 11 -15.30 65.14 4.43
CA ALA A 11 -14.31 64.32 5.07
C ALA A 11 -14.94 63.29 6.03
N ILE A 12 -15.95 63.71 6.79
CA ILE A 12 -16.69 62.83 7.70
C ILE A 12 -17.39 61.69 6.93
N ILE A 13 -18.07 62.05 5.81
CA ILE A 13 -18.70 61.08 4.93
C ILE A 13 -17.63 60.10 4.37
N GLY A 14 -16.47 60.61 3.93
CA GLY A 14 -15.36 59.79 3.48
C GLY A 14 -14.88 58.78 4.53
N TYR A 15 -14.73 59.21 5.79
CA TYR A 15 -14.34 58.31 6.90
C TYR A 15 -15.39 57.25 7.17
N ILE A 16 -16.68 57.59 7.14
CA ILE A 16 -17.77 56.62 7.32
C ILE A 16 -17.74 55.56 6.20
N ILE A 17 -17.63 56.00 4.92
CA ILE A 17 -17.53 55.08 3.79
C ILE A 17 -16.30 54.16 3.92
N PHE A 18 -15.14 54.73 4.32
CA PHE A 18 -13.91 53.94 4.51
C PHE A 18 -14.08 52.90 5.61
N ILE A 19 -14.65 53.26 6.77
CA ILE A 19 -14.89 52.36 7.89
C ILE A 19 -15.87 51.24 7.47
N VAL A 20 -16.99 51.59 6.85
CA VAL A 20 -17.99 50.60 6.39
C VAL A 20 -17.40 49.66 5.37
N SER A 21 -16.64 50.19 4.37
CA SER A 21 -15.95 49.35 3.37
C SER A 21 -14.91 48.43 4.01
N SER A 22 -14.14 48.93 4.98
CA SER A 22 -13.14 48.13 5.70
C SER A 22 -13.80 47.00 6.52
N ILE A 23 -14.89 47.29 7.21
CA ILE A 23 -15.67 46.29 7.95
C ILE A 23 -16.24 45.23 6.96
N TYR A 24 -16.82 45.70 5.86
CA TYR A 24 -17.36 44.79 4.84
C TYR A 24 -16.29 43.85 4.28
N LEU A 25 -15.13 44.39 3.90
CA LEU A 25 -14.00 43.58 3.38
C LEU A 25 -13.47 42.61 4.44
N TYR A 26 -13.36 43.04 5.69
CA TYR A 26 -12.94 42.18 6.80
C TYR A 26 -13.92 41.02 7.04
N VAL A 27 -15.23 41.32 7.08
CA VAL A 27 -16.26 40.28 7.25
C VAL A 27 -16.24 39.30 6.09
N LYS A 28 -16.16 39.79 4.84
CA LYS A 28 -16.07 38.94 3.65
C LYS A 28 -14.83 38.05 3.70
N PHE A 29 -13.67 38.59 3.97
CA PHE A 29 -12.42 37.83 4.09
C PHE A 29 -12.49 36.79 5.23
N SER A 30 -13.03 37.16 6.38
CA SER A 30 -13.22 36.24 7.51
C SER A 30 -14.17 35.08 7.16
N GLN A 31 -15.27 35.36 6.46
CA GLN A 31 -16.22 34.34 6.01
C GLN A 31 -15.59 33.38 4.99
N GLU A 32 -14.85 33.89 4.00
CA GLU A 32 -14.16 33.06 3.00
C GLU A 32 -13.10 32.16 3.69
N ARG A 33 -12.35 32.69 4.64
CA ARG A 33 -11.38 31.93 5.42
C ARG A 33 -12.04 30.82 6.24
N THR A 34 -13.13 31.13 6.94
CA THR A 34 -13.87 30.15 7.75
C THR A 34 -14.48 29.07 6.86
N LYS A 35 -15.06 29.45 5.71
CA LYS A 35 -15.60 28.50 4.74
C LYS A 35 -14.52 27.54 4.22
N LYS A 36 -13.36 28.07 3.85
CA LYS A 36 -12.22 27.25 3.41
C LYS A 36 -11.75 26.27 4.49
N LEU A 37 -11.61 26.74 5.72
CA LEU A 37 -11.22 25.89 6.84
C LEU A 37 -12.23 24.76 7.10
N MET A 38 -13.54 25.04 6.97
CA MET A 38 -14.58 24.01 7.10
C MET A 38 -14.57 23.02 5.95
N GLU A 39 -14.32 23.47 4.71
CA GLU A 39 -14.19 22.60 3.55
C GLU A 39 -12.96 21.69 3.65
N ASP A 40 -11.83 22.23 4.10
CA ASP A 40 -10.59 21.46 4.29
C ASP A 40 -10.79 20.41 5.40
N LYS A 41 -11.39 20.79 6.53
CA LYS A 41 -11.70 19.86 7.62
C LYS A 41 -12.65 18.73 7.19
N ARG A 42 -13.70 19.07 6.42
CA ARG A 42 -14.61 18.04 5.90
C ARG A 42 -13.91 17.07 4.96
N LYS A 43 -13.00 17.54 4.10
CA LYS A 43 -12.21 16.66 3.23
C LYS A 43 -11.31 15.73 4.03
N GLU A 44 -10.68 16.24 5.09
CA GLU A 44 -9.85 15.44 6.00
C GLU A 44 -10.69 14.33 6.68
N GLU A 45 -11.87 14.67 7.20
CA GLU A 45 -12.81 13.71 7.78
C GLU A 45 -13.28 12.64 6.77
N GLU A 46 -13.61 13.03 5.52
CA GLU A 46 -13.99 12.13 4.43
C GLU A 46 -12.82 11.18 4.05
N LEU A 47 -11.58 11.67 4.03
CA LEU A 47 -10.39 10.86 3.74
C LEU A 47 -10.07 9.90 4.89
N GLU A 48 -10.21 10.32 6.14
CA GLU A 48 -10.03 9.45 7.32
C GLU A 48 -11.07 8.32 7.33
N GLU A 49 -12.34 8.62 6.99
CA GLU A 49 -13.37 7.60 6.85
C GLU A 49 -13.00 6.60 5.74
N ALA A 50 -12.55 7.07 4.57
CA ALA A 50 -12.11 6.22 3.47
C ALA A 50 -10.91 5.33 3.88
N HIS A 51 -9.94 5.88 4.62
CA HIS A 51 -8.85 5.12 5.21
C HIS A 51 -9.35 3.98 6.11
N ASN A 52 -10.24 4.30 7.06
CA ASN A 52 -10.78 3.31 8.00
C ASN A 52 -11.54 2.19 7.27
N LEU A 53 -12.31 2.53 6.24
CA LEU A 53 -13.00 1.55 5.39
C LEU A 53 -12.00 0.67 4.64
N GLN A 54 -10.93 1.24 4.07
CA GLN A 54 -9.90 0.48 3.36
C GLN A 54 -9.13 -0.45 4.30
N MET A 55 -8.70 0.04 5.47
CA MET A 55 -8.04 -0.80 6.48
C MET A 55 -8.93 -1.95 6.95
N GLY A 56 -10.26 -1.76 6.92
CA GLY A 56 -11.23 -2.81 7.17
C GLY A 56 -11.29 -3.91 6.10
N LEU A 57 -10.77 -3.67 4.90
CA LEU A 57 -10.67 -4.67 3.82
C LEU A 57 -9.44 -5.57 3.96
N LEU A 58 -8.39 -5.10 4.62
CA LEU A 58 -7.19 -5.91 4.87
C LEU A 58 -7.48 -7.05 5.85
N ALA A 59 -6.64 -8.07 5.82
CA ALA A 59 -6.72 -9.14 6.81
C ALA A 59 -6.48 -8.57 8.22
N LYS A 60 -7.48 -8.71 9.11
CA LYS A 60 -7.45 -8.16 10.47
C LYS A 60 -6.43 -8.84 11.38
N GLU A 61 -6.19 -10.12 11.14
CA GLU A 61 -5.21 -10.93 11.88
C GLU A 61 -4.46 -11.84 10.90
N ASN A 62 -3.20 -12.09 11.21
CA ASN A 62 -2.44 -13.12 10.48
C ASN A 62 -3.00 -14.50 10.80
N PRO A 63 -3.08 -15.43 9.84
CA PRO A 63 -3.54 -16.79 10.07
C PRO A 63 -2.72 -17.48 11.17
N LYS A 64 -3.39 -18.04 12.18
CA LYS A 64 -2.75 -18.79 13.29
C LYS A 64 -2.55 -20.23 12.88
N ARG A 65 -1.38 -20.55 12.34
CA ARG A 65 -1.07 -21.87 11.80
C ARG A 65 0.00 -22.59 12.61
N LYS A 66 -0.07 -23.92 12.63
CA LYS A 66 0.95 -24.76 13.28
C LYS A 66 2.19 -24.99 12.40
N ASP A 67 2.03 -24.80 11.09
CA ASP A 67 3.04 -25.11 10.09
C ASP A 67 3.73 -23.85 9.51
N LEU A 68 3.14 -22.66 9.71
CA LEU A 68 3.65 -21.39 9.21
C LEU A 68 3.62 -20.33 10.31
N ASP A 69 4.71 -19.59 10.44
CA ASP A 69 4.82 -18.34 11.19
C ASP A 69 4.69 -17.18 10.19
N ILE A 70 3.69 -16.32 10.37
CA ILE A 70 3.34 -15.26 9.42
C ILE A 70 3.34 -13.93 10.13
N SER A 71 4.00 -12.94 9.53
CA SER A 71 3.99 -11.56 10.02
C SER A 71 3.87 -10.58 8.87
N THR A 72 3.06 -9.53 9.08
CA THR A 72 2.80 -8.51 8.07
C THR A 72 3.04 -7.11 8.61
N TYR A 73 3.33 -6.20 7.71
CA TYR A 73 3.42 -4.78 7.95
C TYR A 73 2.85 -4.03 6.76
N ILE A 74 2.09 -2.98 7.03
CA ILE A 74 1.64 -2.02 6.04
C ILE A 74 1.72 -0.62 6.63
N LYS A 75 2.19 0.33 5.84
CA LYS A 75 2.24 1.75 6.17
C LYS A 75 1.90 2.54 4.92
N CYS A 76 0.76 3.21 4.95
CA CYS A 76 0.34 4.07 3.85
C CYS A 76 1.16 5.38 3.84
N ALA A 77 1.50 5.85 2.65
CA ALA A 77 2.14 7.15 2.41
C ALA A 77 1.14 8.30 2.53
N THR A 78 -0.11 8.05 2.18
CA THR A 78 -1.23 9.00 2.28
C THR A 78 -2.36 8.39 3.10
N GLU A 79 -3.46 9.13 3.27
CA GLU A 79 -4.62 8.67 4.04
C GLU A 79 -5.23 7.40 3.44
N VAL A 80 -5.22 7.25 2.12
CA VAL A 80 -5.72 6.05 1.41
C VAL A 80 -4.60 5.52 0.53
N GLY A 81 -4.16 4.28 0.77
CA GLY A 81 -3.06 3.64 0.06
C GLY A 81 -3.49 2.80 -1.15
N GLY A 82 -2.50 2.42 -1.98
CA GLY A 82 -2.62 1.44 -3.07
C GLY A 82 -2.26 0.03 -2.64
N ASP A 83 -1.55 -0.11 -1.56
CA ASP A 83 -1.03 -1.37 -1.06
C ASP A 83 -2.10 -2.28 -0.47
N TYR A 84 -1.90 -3.58 -0.68
CA TYR A 84 -2.85 -4.61 -0.27
C TYR A 84 -2.13 -5.90 0.12
N TYR A 85 -2.57 -6.53 1.20
CA TYR A 85 -2.24 -7.92 1.51
C TYR A 85 -3.46 -8.66 2.02
N ASP A 86 -3.49 -9.98 1.80
CA ASP A 86 -4.59 -10.82 2.24
C ASP A 86 -4.17 -12.29 2.38
N PHE A 87 -5.05 -13.06 3.02
CA PHE A 87 -4.94 -14.49 3.22
C PHE A 87 -6.25 -15.18 2.92
N ILE A 88 -6.21 -16.28 2.18
CA ILE A 88 -7.36 -17.15 1.96
C ILE A 88 -6.99 -18.56 2.41
N GLU A 89 -7.63 -19.02 3.47
CA GLU A 89 -7.50 -20.39 3.96
C GLU A 89 -8.55 -21.27 3.28
N PHE A 90 -8.11 -22.43 2.79
CA PHE A 90 -8.99 -23.41 2.17
C PHE A 90 -9.28 -24.59 3.10
N GLU A 91 -10.41 -25.27 2.89
CA GLU A 91 -10.84 -26.43 3.70
C GLU A 91 -9.83 -27.58 3.76
N ASP A 92 -8.99 -27.74 2.72
CA ASP A 92 -7.91 -28.73 2.70
C ASP A 92 -6.66 -28.33 3.48
N GLY A 93 -6.71 -27.18 4.18
CA GLY A 93 -5.61 -26.64 4.95
C GLY A 93 -4.56 -25.91 4.12
N SER A 94 -4.72 -25.78 2.79
CA SER A 94 -3.84 -24.93 2.00
C SER A 94 -4.12 -23.44 2.25
N LEU A 95 -3.12 -22.59 1.98
CA LEU A 95 -3.17 -21.15 2.24
C LEU A 95 -2.72 -20.39 1.01
N LEU A 96 -3.52 -19.43 0.60
CA LEU A 96 -3.14 -18.41 -0.37
C LEU A 96 -2.72 -17.15 0.38
N VAL A 97 -1.54 -16.65 0.07
CA VAL A 97 -0.98 -15.40 0.59
C VAL A 97 -0.82 -14.44 -0.56
N ILE A 98 -1.27 -13.22 -0.36
CA ILE A 98 -1.39 -12.20 -1.39
C ILE A 98 -0.68 -10.94 -0.91
N CYS A 99 0.09 -10.32 -1.79
CA CYS A 99 0.68 -8.99 -1.61
C CYS A 99 0.55 -8.23 -2.92
N GLY A 100 0.01 -7.03 -2.89
CA GLY A 100 -0.26 -6.26 -4.09
C GLY A 100 -0.14 -4.78 -3.88
N ASP A 101 -0.05 -4.07 -5.01
CA ASP A 101 0.00 -2.62 -5.08
C ASP A 101 -0.81 -2.13 -6.28
N ALA A 102 -1.66 -1.14 -6.06
CA ALA A 102 -2.46 -0.49 -7.09
C ALA A 102 -1.75 0.77 -7.60
N THR A 103 -1.66 0.93 -8.91
CA THR A 103 -1.04 2.13 -9.52
C THR A 103 -1.59 3.43 -8.96
N GLY A 104 -0.70 4.32 -8.50
CA GLY A 104 -1.04 5.63 -7.98
C GLY A 104 -1.39 5.59 -6.48
N HIS A 105 -1.92 6.69 -5.98
CA HIS A 105 -2.23 6.87 -4.56
C HIS A 105 -3.60 7.51 -4.36
N GLY A 106 -4.11 7.47 -3.14
CA GLY A 106 -5.37 8.09 -2.76
C GLY A 106 -6.59 7.21 -3.07
N THR A 107 -7.76 7.83 -3.09
CA THR A 107 -9.05 7.12 -3.18
C THR A 107 -9.19 6.22 -4.42
N ALA A 108 -8.57 6.57 -5.54
CA ALA A 108 -8.62 5.78 -6.76
C ALA A 108 -7.88 4.44 -6.62
N SER A 109 -6.69 4.43 -6.03
CA SER A 109 -5.95 3.20 -5.72
C SER A 109 -6.69 2.35 -4.67
N GLY A 110 -7.29 2.98 -3.65
CA GLY A 110 -8.14 2.30 -2.67
C GLY A 110 -9.38 1.63 -3.29
N MET A 111 -9.98 2.22 -4.33
CA MET A 111 -11.04 1.56 -5.11
C MET A 111 -10.52 0.32 -5.83
N MET A 112 -9.31 0.36 -6.42
CA MET A 112 -8.69 -0.80 -7.06
C MET A 112 -8.46 -1.92 -6.05
N VAL A 113 -7.97 -1.62 -4.85
CA VAL A 113 -7.84 -2.58 -3.74
C VAL A 113 -9.20 -3.23 -3.43
N SER A 114 -10.27 -2.43 -3.31
CA SER A 114 -11.62 -2.92 -3.03
C SER A 114 -12.13 -3.90 -4.10
N ILE A 115 -11.90 -3.57 -5.39
CA ILE A 115 -12.28 -4.42 -6.52
C ILE A 115 -11.46 -5.71 -6.53
N THR A 116 -10.16 -5.61 -6.24
CA THR A 116 -9.26 -6.76 -6.13
C THR A 116 -9.73 -7.71 -5.03
N LYS A 117 -10.02 -7.20 -3.84
CA LYS A 117 -10.55 -7.99 -2.71
C LYS A 117 -11.88 -8.66 -3.07
N ALA A 118 -12.83 -7.91 -3.60
CA ALA A 118 -14.14 -8.45 -4.01
C ALA A 118 -13.99 -9.51 -5.10
N GLY A 119 -13.10 -9.26 -6.10
CA GLY A 119 -12.78 -10.21 -7.15
C GLY A 119 -12.20 -11.51 -6.60
N LEU A 120 -11.23 -11.44 -5.69
CA LEU A 120 -10.62 -12.60 -5.04
C LEU A 120 -11.64 -13.44 -4.27
N LEU A 121 -12.53 -12.80 -3.51
CA LEU A 121 -13.59 -13.48 -2.75
C LEU A 121 -14.62 -14.17 -3.66
N GLY A 122 -14.82 -13.68 -4.89
CA GLY A 122 -15.74 -14.26 -5.86
C GLY A 122 -15.13 -15.38 -6.72
N ILE A 123 -13.80 -15.64 -6.62
CA ILE A 123 -13.12 -16.68 -7.40
C ILE A 123 -13.02 -17.96 -6.57
N ASP A 124 -13.81 -18.96 -6.96
CA ASP A 124 -13.76 -20.30 -6.34
C ASP A 124 -12.67 -21.16 -7.01
N SER A 125 -11.43 -20.92 -6.64
CA SER A 125 -10.28 -21.70 -7.15
C SER A 125 -9.08 -21.59 -6.21
N LYS A 126 -8.19 -22.60 -6.26
CA LYS A 126 -6.89 -22.63 -5.58
C LYS A 126 -5.72 -22.52 -6.59
N ASP A 127 -6.02 -22.60 -7.87
CA ASP A 127 -5.00 -22.52 -8.90
C ASP A 127 -4.57 -21.07 -9.13
N PRO A 128 -3.28 -20.73 -8.85
CA PRO A 128 -2.77 -19.38 -9.00
C PRO A 128 -2.96 -18.79 -10.41
N ASN A 129 -2.78 -19.57 -11.48
CA ASN A 129 -3.00 -19.10 -12.84
C ASN A 129 -4.47 -18.72 -13.06
N TYR A 130 -5.39 -19.60 -12.68
CA TYR A 130 -6.83 -19.35 -12.83
C TYR A 130 -7.27 -18.12 -12.01
N ILE A 131 -6.76 -17.96 -10.78
CA ILE A 131 -7.05 -16.81 -9.92
C ILE A 131 -6.59 -15.51 -10.60
N MET A 132 -5.33 -15.46 -11.04
CA MET A 132 -4.76 -14.27 -11.69
C MET A 132 -5.47 -13.94 -13.00
N THR A 133 -5.75 -14.93 -13.82
CA THR A 133 -6.47 -14.74 -15.09
C THR A 133 -7.90 -14.26 -14.89
N SER A 134 -8.60 -14.82 -13.91
CA SER A 134 -9.97 -14.41 -13.57
C SER A 134 -10.02 -13.00 -13.00
N LEU A 135 -9.10 -12.67 -12.09
CA LEU A 135 -8.99 -11.35 -11.50
C LEU A 135 -8.63 -10.29 -12.56
N ASN A 136 -7.69 -10.61 -13.48
CA ASN A 136 -7.36 -9.75 -14.60
C ASN A 136 -8.60 -9.44 -15.47
N LYS A 137 -9.42 -10.44 -15.77
CA LYS A 137 -10.68 -10.26 -16.51
C LYS A 137 -11.68 -9.39 -15.76
N ILE A 138 -11.80 -9.56 -14.44
CA ILE A 138 -12.70 -8.76 -13.59
C ILE A 138 -12.25 -7.28 -13.62
N ILE A 139 -10.98 -7.01 -13.29
CA ILE A 139 -10.43 -5.65 -13.25
C ILE A 139 -10.57 -4.98 -14.62
N LYS A 140 -10.26 -5.71 -15.70
CA LYS A 140 -10.41 -5.20 -17.07
C LYS A 140 -11.84 -4.86 -17.43
N LYS A 141 -12.82 -5.63 -16.95
CA LYS A 141 -14.26 -5.37 -17.22
C LYS A 141 -14.80 -4.21 -16.41
N VAL A 142 -14.30 -3.97 -15.20
CA VAL A 142 -14.69 -2.82 -14.37
C VAL A 142 -14.20 -1.51 -15.01
N ASP A 143 -13.07 -1.55 -15.72
CA ASP A 143 -12.50 -0.45 -16.53
C ASP A 143 -12.37 0.87 -15.78
N ILE A 144 -11.55 0.89 -14.74
CA ILE A 144 -11.21 2.12 -14.02
C ILE A 144 -10.06 2.87 -14.73
N GLY A 145 -10.24 3.15 -16.00
CA GLY A 145 -9.31 3.94 -16.80
C GLY A 145 -7.89 3.35 -16.86
N ARG A 146 -6.90 4.11 -16.35
CA ARG A 146 -5.48 3.71 -16.40
C ARG A 146 -5.01 2.95 -15.17
N LEU A 147 -5.84 2.77 -14.17
CA LEU A 147 -5.46 2.05 -12.95
C LEU A 147 -5.18 0.57 -13.25
N ARG A 148 -4.16 0.05 -12.61
CA ARG A 148 -3.71 -1.34 -12.72
C ARG A 148 -3.44 -1.87 -11.32
N MET A 149 -3.42 -3.19 -11.18
CA MET A 149 -3.05 -3.87 -9.93
C MET A 149 -1.84 -4.74 -10.16
N SER A 150 -0.76 -4.46 -9.46
CA SER A 150 0.38 -5.35 -9.33
C SER A 150 0.10 -6.33 -8.20
N LEU A 151 0.41 -7.62 -8.38
CA LEU A 151 0.05 -8.65 -7.40
C LEU A 151 1.04 -9.80 -7.37
N ASN A 152 1.58 -10.10 -6.19
CA ASN A 152 2.26 -11.35 -5.86
C ASN A 152 1.29 -12.30 -5.17
N LEU A 153 1.32 -13.57 -5.55
CA LEU A 153 0.50 -14.63 -5.00
C LEU A 153 1.33 -15.86 -4.70
N ALA A 154 1.23 -16.36 -3.47
CA ALA A 154 1.88 -17.59 -3.01
C ALA A 154 0.84 -18.56 -2.45
N HIS A 155 0.68 -19.72 -3.06
CA HIS A 155 -0.20 -20.79 -2.59
C HIS A 155 0.62 -21.88 -1.93
N PHE A 156 0.45 -22.05 -0.62
CA PHE A 156 1.14 -23.04 0.20
C PHE A 156 0.30 -24.30 0.38
N GLN A 157 0.86 -25.44 0.03
CA GLN A 157 0.21 -26.74 0.18
C GLN A 157 1.25 -27.84 0.37
N ASN A 158 1.10 -28.67 1.40
CA ASN A 158 1.87 -29.93 1.59
C ASN A 158 3.40 -29.78 1.46
N GLY A 159 4.00 -28.70 2.00
CA GLY A 159 5.44 -28.46 1.93
C GLY A 159 5.95 -27.98 0.58
N SER A 160 5.05 -27.53 -0.28
CA SER A 160 5.36 -26.85 -1.54
C SER A 160 4.68 -25.47 -1.58
N MET A 161 5.14 -24.62 -2.48
CA MET A 161 4.51 -23.35 -2.80
C MET A 161 4.44 -23.16 -4.30
N LYS A 162 3.30 -22.63 -4.76
CA LYS A 162 3.13 -22.13 -6.13
C LYS A 162 3.15 -20.63 -6.10
N LEU A 163 4.03 -20.02 -6.88
CA LEU A 163 4.25 -18.58 -6.92
C LEU A 163 3.86 -18.02 -8.27
N THR A 164 3.17 -16.91 -8.28
CA THR A 164 2.94 -16.11 -9.48
C THR A 164 2.98 -14.63 -9.14
N SER A 165 3.29 -13.80 -10.13
CA SER A 165 3.42 -12.35 -9.97
C SER A 165 2.82 -11.65 -11.18
N ALA A 166 2.22 -10.50 -10.96
CA ALA A 166 1.81 -9.55 -11.98
C ALA A 166 2.46 -8.20 -11.69
N ALA A 167 3.63 -7.94 -12.26
CA ALA A 167 4.39 -6.71 -12.17
C ALA A 167 4.74 -6.22 -10.74
N MET A 168 4.83 -7.12 -9.78
CA MET A 168 5.32 -6.80 -8.42
C MET A 168 6.85 -6.92 -8.33
N PRO A 169 7.47 -6.33 -7.27
CA PRO A 169 8.83 -6.61 -6.87
C PRO A 169 9.12 -8.11 -6.74
N PRO A 170 10.41 -8.50 -6.82
CA PRO A 170 10.83 -9.89 -6.65
C PRO A 170 10.34 -10.48 -5.33
N ILE A 171 10.01 -11.77 -5.35
CA ILE A 171 9.73 -12.54 -4.15
C ILE A 171 11.06 -13.09 -3.63
N TYR A 172 11.38 -12.84 -2.35
CA TYR A 172 12.59 -13.38 -1.74
C TYR A 172 12.28 -14.71 -1.06
N HIS A 173 12.98 -15.76 -1.47
CA HIS A 173 12.87 -17.09 -0.88
C HIS A 173 14.22 -17.49 -0.26
N PHE A 174 14.30 -17.52 1.07
CA PHE A 174 15.44 -18.10 1.76
C PHE A 174 15.25 -19.62 1.84
N ASP A 175 16.14 -20.36 1.16
CA ASP A 175 16.24 -21.81 1.26
C ASP A 175 17.23 -22.16 2.38
N LYS A 176 16.72 -22.70 3.48
CA LYS A 176 17.54 -23.05 4.65
C LYS A 176 18.58 -24.13 4.35
N LYS A 177 18.29 -25.03 3.42
CA LYS A 177 19.21 -26.13 3.05
C LYS A 177 20.44 -25.60 2.33
N VAL A 178 20.26 -24.60 1.45
CA VAL A 178 21.33 -23.95 0.71
C VAL A 178 21.92 -22.78 1.51
N ASN A 179 21.20 -22.27 2.50
CA ASN A 179 21.52 -21.10 3.33
C ASN A 179 21.72 -19.84 2.50
N LYS A 180 20.81 -19.60 1.54
CA LYS A 180 20.87 -18.47 0.62
C LYS A 180 19.47 -17.98 0.26
N VAL A 181 19.35 -16.67 0.00
CA VAL A 181 18.15 -16.05 -0.55
C VAL A 181 18.17 -16.14 -2.07
N ASP A 182 17.14 -16.75 -2.64
CA ASP A 182 16.81 -16.73 -4.06
C ASP A 182 15.84 -15.57 -4.32
N GLU A 183 16.17 -14.73 -5.27
CA GLU A 183 15.36 -13.60 -5.72
C GLU A 183 14.55 -14.05 -6.94
N ILE A 184 13.25 -14.27 -6.71
CA ILE A 184 12.34 -14.84 -7.71
C ILE A 184 11.63 -13.72 -8.43
N GLN A 185 12.06 -13.45 -9.66
CA GLN A 185 11.41 -12.51 -10.57
C GLN A 185 10.50 -13.27 -11.53
N ILE A 186 9.21 -12.94 -11.55
CA ILE A 186 8.23 -13.48 -12.49
C ILE A 186 7.70 -12.36 -13.35
N SER A 187 7.99 -12.40 -14.64
CA SER A 187 7.68 -11.30 -15.58
C SER A 187 6.32 -11.52 -16.22
N ASN A 188 5.27 -10.98 -15.62
CA ASN A 188 3.95 -10.84 -16.22
C ASN A 188 3.52 -9.37 -16.14
N LEU A 189 2.55 -8.97 -16.97
CA LEU A 189 2.01 -7.61 -16.94
C LEU A 189 1.08 -7.40 -15.73
N PRO A 190 0.89 -6.15 -15.27
CA PRO A 190 -0.04 -5.84 -14.19
C PRO A 190 -1.47 -6.17 -14.60
N LEU A 191 -2.29 -6.55 -13.62
CA LEU A 191 -3.70 -6.86 -13.82
C LEU A 191 -4.49 -5.64 -14.30
N GLY A 192 -5.46 -5.87 -15.19
CA GLY A 192 -6.23 -4.82 -15.83
C GLY A 192 -5.51 -4.17 -17.02
N GLY A 193 -4.27 -4.56 -17.34
CA GLY A 193 -3.49 -4.10 -18.50
C GLY A 193 -3.97 -4.73 -19.80
N LEU A 194 -3.19 -5.65 -20.34
CA LEU A 194 -3.56 -6.44 -21.51
C LEU A 194 -4.41 -7.65 -21.08
N MET A 195 -5.19 -8.19 -22.00
CA MET A 195 -5.86 -9.48 -21.80
C MET A 195 -4.82 -10.59 -21.93
N SER A 196 -4.02 -10.81 -20.87
CA SER A 196 -3.21 -12.00 -20.77
C SER A 196 -4.12 -13.20 -20.45
N GLU A 197 -3.94 -14.29 -21.16
CA GLU A 197 -4.71 -15.51 -20.93
C GLU A 197 -4.05 -16.42 -19.88
N ASP A 198 -2.73 -16.32 -19.75
CA ASP A 198 -1.95 -17.15 -18.85
C ASP A 198 -0.92 -16.34 -18.05
N PHE A 199 -0.86 -16.63 -16.74
CA PHE A 199 0.18 -16.13 -15.85
C PHE A 199 1.18 -17.23 -15.54
N THR A 200 2.47 -16.92 -15.63
CA THR A 200 3.52 -17.87 -15.27
C THR A 200 3.41 -18.25 -13.80
N VAL A 201 3.38 -19.55 -13.52
CA VAL A 201 3.38 -20.12 -12.17
C VAL A 201 4.65 -20.93 -11.98
N LEU A 202 5.35 -20.69 -10.88
CA LEU A 202 6.54 -21.43 -10.47
C LEU A 202 6.21 -22.34 -9.30
N ASP A 203 6.52 -23.64 -9.45
CA ASP A 203 6.45 -24.59 -8.34
C ASP A 203 7.79 -24.67 -7.62
N LYS A 204 7.78 -24.46 -6.29
CA LYS A 204 8.96 -24.60 -5.45
C LYS A 204 8.64 -25.39 -4.18
N LYS A 205 9.65 -26.09 -3.66
CA LYS A 205 9.56 -26.68 -2.32
C LYS A 205 9.60 -25.57 -1.28
N PHE A 206 8.86 -25.75 -0.21
CA PHE A 206 8.90 -24.89 0.97
C PHE A 206 9.10 -25.75 2.20
N SER A 207 10.35 -25.90 2.57
CA SER A 207 10.84 -26.84 3.57
C SER A 207 10.94 -26.20 4.95
N LYS A 208 11.09 -27.01 5.99
CA LYS A 208 11.23 -26.54 7.38
C LYS A 208 12.38 -25.55 7.54
N GLY A 209 12.05 -24.35 8.00
CA GLY A 209 12.98 -23.25 8.20
C GLY A 209 13.18 -22.33 7.01
N ASP A 210 12.55 -22.62 5.87
CA ASP A 210 12.52 -21.70 4.72
C ASP A 210 11.68 -20.45 5.07
N VAL A 211 12.03 -19.34 4.41
CA VAL A 211 11.33 -18.05 4.58
C VAL A 211 10.95 -17.53 3.20
N LEU A 212 9.71 -17.07 3.06
CA LEU A 212 9.25 -16.30 1.92
C LEU A 212 8.96 -14.87 2.36
N VAL A 213 9.46 -13.89 1.61
CA VAL A 213 9.17 -12.47 1.83
C VAL A 213 8.64 -11.87 0.54
N MET A 214 7.49 -11.22 0.63
CA MET A 214 6.90 -10.40 -0.42
C MET A 214 6.84 -8.96 0.08
N ILE A 215 7.12 -8.02 -0.80
CA ILE A 215 7.15 -6.58 -0.50
C ILE A 215 6.49 -5.79 -1.63
N SER A 216 6.02 -4.57 -1.32
CA SER A 216 5.75 -3.54 -2.33
C SER A 216 7.02 -2.75 -2.67
N ASP A 217 6.98 -2.00 -3.75
CA ASP A 217 8.12 -1.22 -4.24
C ASP A 217 8.49 -0.04 -3.34
N GLY A 218 7.55 0.48 -2.55
CA GLY A 218 7.83 1.55 -1.60
C GLY A 218 8.89 1.22 -0.54
N LEU A 219 9.23 -0.06 -0.32
CA LEU A 219 10.34 -0.42 0.55
C LEU A 219 11.71 -0.27 -0.15
N PRO A 220 12.00 -0.95 -1.28
CA PRO A 220 13.29 -0.81 -1.96
C PRO A 220 13.48 0.56 -2.63
N GLU A 221 12.39 1.25 -2.98
CA GLU A 221 12.42 2.57 -3.62
C GLU A 221 12.35 3.73 -2.61
N ALA A 222 12.35 3.42 -1.30
CA ALA A 222 12.40 4.44 -0.25
C ALA A 222 13.61 5.37 -0.43
N PRO A 223 13.45 6.71 -0.51
CA PRO A 223 14.54 7.65 -0.70
C PRO A 223 15.20 8.02 0.63
N ASN A 224 16.51 8.25 0.62
CA ASN A 224 17.20 8.91 1.73
C ASN A 224 17.23 10.45 1.55
N LYS A 225 17.82 11.18 2.51
CA LYS A 225 18.00 12.66 2.45
C LYS A 225 18.74 13.17 1.23
N LYS A 226 19.48 12.30 0.52
CA LYS A 226 20.21 12.64 -0.70
C LYS A 226 19.45 12.28 -1.96
N GLY A 227 18.32 11.57 -1.83
CA GLY A 227 17.55 11.06 -2.95
C GLY A 227 18.01 9.69 -3.47
N ASP A 228 18.97 9.03 -2.80
CA ASP A 228 19.35 7.66 -3.16
C ASP A 228 18.26 6.69 -2.68
N LEU A 229 17.97 5.66 -3.46
CA LEU A 229 17.00 4.62 -3.10
C LEU A 229 17.64 3.57 -2.19
N LEU A 230 16.84 2.90 -1.36
CA LEU A 230 17.29 1.83 -0.47
C LEU A 230 17.87 0.64 -1.25
N ASP A 231 17.27 0.31 -2.40
CA ASP A 231 17.64 -0.75 -3.32
C ASP A 231 17.21 -2.17 -2.86
N TYR A 232 16.94 -3.00 -3.87
CA TYR A 232 16.50 -4.40 -3.74
C TYR A 232 17.57 -5.28 -3.09
N GLU A 233 18.85 -5.03 -3.35
CA GLU A 233 19.98 -5.79 -2.77
C GLU A 233 20.11 -5.56 -1.26
N ALA A 234 19.81 -4.36 -0.77
CA ALA A 234 19.78 -4.07 0.68
C ALA A 234 18.67 -4.85 1.38
N VAL A 235 17.48 -4.94 0.75
CA VAL A 235 16.35 -5.74 1.25
C VAL A 235 16.72 -7.22 1.30
N LYS A 236 17.25 -7.77 0.21
CA LYS A 236 17.73 -9.16 0.11
C LYS A 236 18.77 -9.50 1.17
N SER A 237 19.78 -8.64 1.34
CA SER A 237 20.80 -8.80 2.36
C SER A 237 20.22 -8.78 3.78
N CYS A 238 19.21 -7.95 4.04
CA CYS A 238 18.51 -7.92 5.31
C CYS A 238 17.75 -9.23 5.57
N VAL A 239 17.02 -9.75 4.58
CA VAL A 239 16.33 -11.04 4.67
C VAL A 239 17.33 -12.16 4.95
N GLU A 240 18.44 -12.22 4.21
CA GLU A 240 19.46 -13.27 4.36
C GLU A 240 20.08 -13.29 5.74
N LYS A 241 20.49 -12.12 6.25
CA LYS A 241 21.09 -11.98 7.61
C LYS A 241 20.14 -12.38 8.74
N ASN A 242 18.84 -12.20 8.54
CA ASN A 242 17.84 -12.39 9.59
C ASN A 242 16.98 -13.65 9.39
N SER A 243 17.21 -14.43 8.35
CA SER A 243 16.41 -15.59 7.93
C SER A 243 16.18 -16.65 9.00
N LEU A 244 17.08 -16.77 9.98
CA LEU A 244 16.95 -17.73 11.09
C LEU A 244 16.03 -17.24 12.22
N LYS A 245 15.69 -15.96 12.27
CA LYS A 245 14.78 -15.35 13.25
C LYS A 245 13.32 -15.73 12.96
N SER A 246 12.40 -15.38 13.85
CA SER A 246 10.95 -15.51 13.62
C SER A 246 10.47 -14.58 12.49
N ALA A 247 9.28 -14.86 11.93
CA ALA A 247 8.69 -13.99 10.90
C ALA A 247 8.51 -12.54 11.40
N GLU A 248 8.10 -12.40 12.66
CA GLU A 248 7.94 -11.10 13.33
C GLU A 248 9.27 -10.33 13.43
N GLU A 249 10.34 -11.01 13.82
CA GLU A 249 11.66 -10.38 13.91
C GLU A 249 12.23 -10.01 12.54
N ILE A 250 12.04 -10.86 11.50
CA ILE A 250 12.48 -10.55 10.13
C ILE A 250 11.74 -9.30 9.63
N LYS A 251 10.42 -9.25 9.79
CA LYS A 251 9.61 -8.08 9.44
C LYS A 251 10.12 -6.83 10.16
N ASN A 252 10.35 -6.90 11.46
CA ASN A 252 10.83 -5.76 12.25
C ASN A 252 12.22 -5.28 11.81
N GLU A 253 13.12 -6.16 11.39
CA GLU A 253 14.42 -5.76 10.84
C GLU A 253 14.28 -5.06 9.48
N LEU A 254 13.34 -5.48 8.63
CA LEU A 254 13.04 -4.79 7.37
C LEU A 254 12.43 -3.40 7.61
N VAL A 255 11.53 -3.27 8.58
CA VAL A 255 10.96 -1.97 8.98
C VAL A 255 12.05 -1.04 9.52
N LYS A 256 12.93 -1.54 10.40
CA LYS A 256 14.08 -0.76 10.89
C LYS A 256 15.03 -0.34 9.76
N LEU A 257 15.25 -1.21 8.78
CA LEU A 257 16.08 -0.89 7.61
C LEU A 257 15.50 0.32 6.87
N SER A 258 14.18 0.32 6.61
CA SER A 258 13.47 1.43 5.98
C SER A 258 13.55 2.70 6.83
N ASP A 259 13.20 2.62 8.12
CA ASP A 259 13.18 3.79 9.02
C ASP A 259 14.57 4.44 9.16
N ASN A 260 15.63 3.63 9.26
CA ASN A 260 17.00 4.11 9.32
C ASN A 260 17.46 4.77 8.01
N TRP A 261 16.99 4.24 6.86
CA TRP A 261 17.32 4.78 5.55
C TRP A 261 16.61 6.11 5.29
N LEU A 262 15.32 6.18 5.61
CA LEU A 262 14.51 7.39 5.52
C LEU A 262 15.02 8.51 6.45
N ASP A 263 15.59 8.16 7.62
CA ASP A 263 16.14 9.13 8.58
C ASP A 263 15.22 10.33 8.85
N GLY A 264 13.93 10.02 9.05
CA GLY A 264 12.89 11.01 9.32
C GLY A 264 12.23 11.66 8.11
N ILE A 265 12.61 11.27 6.88
CA ILE A 265 11.88 11.67 5.66
C ILE A 265 10.58 10.85 5.56
N HIS A 266 9.52 11.49 5.09
CA HIS A 266 8.30 10.80 4.72
C HIS A 266 8.52 9.98 3.45
N ASN A 267 8.17 8.68 3.47
CA ASN A 267 8.20 7.87 2.25
C ASN A 267 7.09 8.33 1.30
N PRO A 268 7.40 8.58 0.03
CA PRO A 268 6.38 9.01 -0.94
C PRO A 268 5.43 7.89 -1.35
N ASP A 269 5.76 6.62 -1.05
CA ASP A 269 4.97 5.46 -1.42
C ASP A 269 4.63 4.56 -0.24
N ASP A 270 3.58 3.74 -0.41
CA ASP A 270 3.12 2.78 0.59
C ASP A 270 4.18 1.68 0.80
N ILE A 271 4.30 1.16 2.01
CA ILE A 271 5.20 0.04 2.33
C ILE A 271 4.38 -1.14 2.82
N THR A 272 4.43 -2.23 2.09
CA THR A 272 3.87 -3.52 2.52
C THR A 272 4.96 -4.58 2.59
N ILE A 273 4.96 -5.35 3.68
CA ILE A 273 5.88 -6.46 3.92
C ILE A 273 5.06 -7.66 4.41
N VAL A 274 5.20 -8.79 3.73
CA VAL A 274 4.59 -10.07 4.13
C VAL A 274 5.70 -11.10 4.29
N VAL A 275 5.85 -11.64 5.48
CA VAL A 275 6.84 -12.67 5.82
C VAL A 275 6.13 -13.96 6.19
N CYS A 276 6.47 -15.06 5.49
CA CYS A 276 6.00 -16.39 5.79
C CYS A 276 7.20 -17.29 6.08
N LYS A 277 7.25 -17.90 7.27
CA LYS A 277 8.32 -18.84 7.66
C LYS A 277 7.75 -20.22 7.93
N LYS A 278 8.35 -21.25 7.33
CA LYS A 278 7.98 -22.64 7.59
C LYS A 278 8.50 -23.09 8.95
N LEU A 279 7.58 -23.49 9.84
CA LEU A 279 7.93 -23.93 11.19
C LEU A 279 8.64 -25.29 11.20
N MET A 280 9.37 -25.55 12.28
CA MET A 280 10.25 -26.71 12.43
C MET A 280 9.53 -27.97 12.93
N ASN A 281 8.20 -27.92 13.09
CA ASN A 281 7.42 -29.06 13.65
C ASN A 281 7.30 -30.24 12.71
#